data_e10dc340430a79140a604e72db8fe894
#
_entry.id   e10dc340430a79140a604e72db8fe894
#
_cell.length_a   1.000
_cell.length_b   1.000
_cell.length_c   1.000
_cell.angle_alpha   90.00
_cell.angle_beta   90.00
_cell.angle_gamma   90.00
#
_symmetry.space_group_name_H-M   'P 1'
#
loop_
_entity.id
_entity.type
_entity.pdbx_description
1 polymer ?
#
loop_
_entity_poly.entity_id
_entity_poly.type
_entity_poly.pdbx_seq_one_letter_code
_entity_poly.pdbx_strand_id
1 'polypeptide(L)'
;GWPIILFLVAEKLKNLGKFTFADVTTIRLKQSRIRILSSTSTLITVLFYLIAQMVGAGSLIQILFDLPYNFAIWIVGILMIIYVSFGGMIATTWVQIIKAFLLIFGASVLSFLVLKEFSFSLSNLIDAAILAHKSGIDILKPGKLVADPVSAISLGIALILGTAGLPHILMRFFTVPDAKSARLSAFYATSFIGYFYLLTFIIGFGAIVYLSINPNYTNAEGTLIGSNNMAAIHLSHAVGGNIFLGFISAVAFATILAVVSGLTLAGASAVGRDLYVYVLNNGKADEKKELFVSKISSVLIGI
;
A
#
# COMPACT_ATOMS: atom_id res chain seq x y z
N GLY A 1 -8.17 10.53 -3.39
CA GLY A 1 -9.06 9.40 -3.03
C GLY A 1 -9.63 9.53 -1.63
N TRP A 2 -8.81 9.73 -0.59
CA TRP A 2 -9.26 9.73 0.82
C TRP A 2 -10.34 10.77 1.17
N PRO A 3 -10.29 12.03 0.71
CA PRO A 3 -11.40 12.96 0.92
C PRO A 3 -12.73 12.48 0.31
N ILE A 4 -12.68 11.81 -0.85
CA ILE A 4 -13.87 11.21 -1.46
C ILE A 4 -14.43 10.09 -0.57
N ILE A 5 -13.56 9.24 -0.03
CA ILE A 5 -13.97 8.19 0.92
C ILE A 5 -14.64 8.82 2.14
N LEU A 6 -14.03 9.85 2.72
CA LEU A 6 -14.53 10.53 3.92
C LEU A 6 -15.92 11.14 3.72
N PHE A 7 -16.10 11.91 2.64
CA PHE A 7 -17.31 12.70 2.46
C PHE A 7 -18.44 11.97 1.73
N LEU A 8 -18.11 11.02 0.85
CA LEU A 8 -19.10 10.43 -0.05
C LEU A 8 -19.34 8.93 0.18
N VAL A 9 -18.35 8.18 0.72
CA VAL A 9 -18.37 6.72 0.71
C VAL A 9 -18.56 6.12 2.09
N ALA A 10 -17.74 6.47 3.08
CA ALA A 10 -17.60 5.73 4.33
C ALA A 10 -18.92 5.50 5.08
N GLU A 11 -19.67 6.56 5.33
CA GLU A 11 -20.94 6.52 6.05
C GLU A 11 -22.02 5.77 5.26
N LYS A 12 -22.15 6.10 3.97
CA LYS A 12 -23.13 5.46 3.08
C LYS A 12 -22.88 3.96 2.95
N LEU A 13 -21.61 3.57 2.79
CA LEU A 13 -21.21 2.20 2.67
C LEU A 13 -21.53 1.40 3.94
N LYS A 14 -21.21 1.96 5.12
CA LYS A 14 -21.54 1.33 6.41
C LYS A 14 -23.04 1.11 6.58
N ASN A 15 -23.86 2.09 6.21
CA ASN A 15 -25.32 2.02 6.32
C ASN A 15 -25.94 0.93 5.41
N LEU A 16 -25.23 0.48 4.37
CA LEU A 16 -25.68 -0.64 3.54
C LEU A 16 -25.59 -1.99 4.26
N GLY A 17 -24.78 -2.12 5.32
CA GLY A 17 -24.70 -3.31 6.17
C GLY A 17 -24.25 -4.58 5.44
N LYS A 18 -23.34 -4.46 4.44
CA LYS A 18 -22.86 -5.59 3.61
C LYS A 18 -21.40 -5.92 3.94
N PHE A 19 -20.86 -7.00 3.34
CA PHE A 19 -19.54 -7.53 3.68
C PHE A 19 -18.52 -7.43 2.56
N THR A 20 -18.96 -7.53 1.30
CA THR A 20 -18.07 -7.49 0.14
C THR A 20 -18.45 -6.37 -0.82
N PHE A 21 -17.52 -6.01 -1.71
CA PHE A 21 -17.82 -5.05 -2.78
C PHE A 21 -18.92 -5.56 -3.72
N ALA A 22 -18.94 -6.87 -4.01
CA ALA A 22 -19.98 -7.48 -4.82
C ALA A 22 -21.35 -7.44 -4.12
N ASP A 23 -21.40 -7.54 -2.79
CA ASP A 23 -22.64 -7.35 -2.03
C ASP A 23 -23.23 -5.95 -2.22
N VAL A 24 -22.38 -4.92 -2.25
CA VAL A 24 -22.81 -3.53 -2.46
C VAL A 24 -23.40 -3.33 -3.86
N THR A 25 -22.71 -3.82 -4.89
CA THR A 25 -23.16 -3.66 -6.28
C THR A 25 -24.47 -4.42 -6.55
N THR A 26 -24.67 -5.56 -5.91
CA THR A 26 -25.86 -6.40 -6.07
C THR A 26 -27.08 -5.93 -5.29
N ILE A 27 -26.97 -4.95 -4.41
CA ILE A 27 -28.13 -4.34 -3.75
C ILE A 27 -29.09 -3.75 -4.77
N ARG A 28 -28.55 -3.01 -5.73
CA ARG A 28 -29.36 -2.34 -6.77
C ARG A 28 -29.53 -3.18 -8.02
N LEU A 29 -28.50 -3.92 -8.39
CA LEU A 29 -28.43 -4.72 -9.61
C LEU A 29 -28.48 -6.21 -9.24
N LYS A 30 -29.65 -6.73 -8.92
CA LYS A 30 -29.90 -8.09 -8.41
C LYS A 30 -29.66 -9.19 -9.46
N GLN A 31 -28.51 -9.22 -10.10
CA GLN A 31 -28.17 -10.20 -11.14
C GLN A 31 -26.88 -10.95 -10.77
N SER A 32 -26.90 -12.27 -10.92
CA SER A 32 -25.74 -13.14 -10.73
C SER A 32 -24.54 -12.69 -11.60
N ARG A 33 -24.81 -12.22 -12.82
CA ARG A 33 -23.78 -11.69 -13.74
C ARG A 33 -23.04 -10.47 -13.16
N ILE A 34 -23.75 -9.60 -12.46
CA ILE A 34 -23.13 -8.42 -11.80
C ILE A 34 -22.23 -8.85 -10.66
N ARG A 35 -22.63 -9.87 -9.90
CA ARG A 35 -21.79 -10.42 -8.83
C ARG A 35 -20.51 -11.04 -9.39
N ILE A 36 -20.61 -11.83 -10.47
CA ILE A 36 -19.45 -12.41 -11.16
C ILE A 36 -18.52 -11.30 -11.63
N LEU A 37 -19.03 -10.28 -12.32
CA LEU A 37 -18.21 -9.16 -12.81
C LEU A 37 -17.51 -8.43 -11.68
N SER A 38 -18.22 -8.13 -10.60
CA SER A 38 -17.69 -7.45 -9.42
C SER A 38 -16.59 -8.25 -8.72
N SER A 39 -16.80 -9.55 -8.54
CA SER A 39 -15.84 -10.46 -7.92
C SER A 39 -14.59 -10.63 -8.79
N THR A 40 -14.77 -10.79 -10.10
CA THR A 40 -13.66 -10.87 -11.06
C THR A 40 -12.84 -9.57 -11.07
N SER A 41 -13.52 -8.41 -11.09
CA SER A 41 -12.84 -7.11 -10.98
C SER A 41 -12.05 -6.97 -9.68
N THR A 42 -12.61 -7.44 -8.55
CA THR A 42 -11.89 -7.48 -7.26
C THR A 42 -10.64 -8.36 -7.35
N LEU A 43 -10.74 -9.56 -7.93
CA LEU A 43 -9.59 -10.47 -8.08
C LEU A 43 -8.50 -9.87 -8.95
N ILE A 44 -8.85 -9.30 -10.10
CA ILE A 44 -7.89 -8.65 -11.00
C ILE A 44 -7.17 -7.51 -10.26
N THR A 45 -7.90 -6.66 -9.57
CA THR A 45 -7.33 -5.55 -8.79
C THR A 45 -6.38 -6.06 -7.70
N VAL A 46 -6.79 -7.10 -6.97
CA VAL A 46 -5.97 -7.73 -5.93
C VAL A 46 -4.68 -8.30 -6.51
N LEU A 47 -4.74 -9.03 -7.62
CA LEU A 47 -3.57 -9.65 -8.26
C LEU A 47 -2.55 -8.59 -8.72
N PHE A 48 -2.99 -7.55 -9.44
CA PHE A 48 -2.08 -6.48 -9.87
C PHE A 48 -1.44 -5.77 -8.67
N TYR A 49 -2.20 -5.54 -7.61
CA TYR A 49 -1.67 -4.89 -6.43
C TYR A 49 -0.68 -5.80 -5.67
N LEU A 50 -0.95 -7.11 -5.59
CA LEU A 50 -0.03 -8.07 -4.99
C LEU A 50 1.29 -8.13 -5.74
N ILE A 51 1.27 -8.16 -7.08
CA ILE A 51 2.49 -8.12 -7.90
C ILE A 51 3.33 -6.89 -7.56
N ALA A 52 2.71 -5.70 -7.50
CA ALA A 52 3.41 -4.47 -7.13
C ALA A 52 4.03 -4.53 -5.73
N GLN A 53 3.33 -5.13 -4.75
CA GLN A 53 3.83 -5.31 -3.38
C GLN A 53 5.00 -6.32 -3.34
N MET A 54 4.91 -7.40 -4.09
CA MET A 54 5.97 -8.43 -4.14
C MET A 54 7.26 -7.90 -4.77
N VAL A 55 7.17 -7.05 -5.79
CA VAL A 55 8.34 -6.37 -6.37
C VAL A 55 9.06 -5.53 -5.32
N GLY A 56 8.32 -4.74 -4.54
CA GLY A 56 8.90 -3.93 -3.46
C GLY A 56 9.54 -4.77 -2.36
N ALA A 57 8.87 -5.84 -1.94
CA ALA A 57 9.36 -6.73 -0.90
C ALA A 57 10.62 -7.50 -1.36
N GLY A 58 10.63 -8.01 -2.60
CA GLY A 58 11.77 -8.70 -3.18
C GLY A 58 13.01 -7.81 -3.23
N SER A 59 12.86 -6.56 -3.69
CA SER A 59 13.96 -5.59 -3.73
C SER A 59 14.49 -5.24 -2.33
N LEU A 60 13.59 -5.14 -1.33
CA LEU A 60 13.99 -4.87 0.04
C LEU A 60 14.83 -6.01 0.63
N ILE A 61 14.38 -7.26 0.48
CA ILE A 61 15.11 -8.44 0.98
C ILE A 61 16.43 -8.63 0.22
N GLN A 62 16.44 -8.39 -1.09
CA GLN A 62 17.65 -8.41 -1.89
C GLN A 62 18.72 -7.48 -1.32
N ILE A 63 18.37 -6.23 -1.03
CA ILE A 63 19.33 -5.23 -0.52
C ILE A 63 19.78 -5.55 0.90
N LEU A 64 18.88 -5.99 1.77
CA LEU A 64 19.20 -6.23 3.18
C LEU A 64 20.08 -7.45 3.41
N PHE A 65 19.92 -8.49 2.60
CA PHE A 65 20.59 -9.78 2.79
C PHE A 65 21.55 -10.14 1.65
N ASP A 66 21.73 -9.25 0.68
CA ASP A 66 22.57 -9.49 -0.51
C ASP A 66 22.23 -10.80 -1.25
N LEU A 67 20.92 -11.07 -1.39
CA LEU A 67 20.40 -12.27 -2.00
C LEU A 67 20.00 -12.01 -3.46
N PRO A 68 20.07 -13.03 -4.35
CA PRO A 68 19.49 -12.92 -5.70
C PRO A 68 17.99 -12.59 -5.61
N TYR A 69 17.52 -11.65 -6.43
CA TYR A 69 16.14 -11.14 -6.42
C TYR A 69 15.09 -12.27 -6.48
N ASN A 70 15.28 -13.26 -7.33
CA ASN A 70 14.36 -14.39 -7.44
C ASN A 70 14.26 -15.20 -6.15
N PHE A 71 15.37 -15.37 -5.43
CA PHE A 71 15.37 -16.06 -4.14
C PHE A 71 14.69 -15.22 -3.05
N ALA A 72 14.92 -13.90 -3.06
CA ALA A 72 14.25 -12.98 -2.17
C ALA A 72 12.72 -13.02 -2.31
N ILE A 73 12.19 -13.08 -3.54
CA ILE A 73 10.75 -13.21 -3.79
C ILE A 73 10.18 -14.51 -3.21
N TRP A 74 10.89 -15.65 -3.37
CA TRP A 74 10.42 -16.91 -2.80
C TRP A 74 10.33 -16.87 -1.28
N ILE A 75 11.32 -16.29 -0.60
CA ILE A 75 11.30 -16.11 0.86
C ILE A 75 10.08 -15.28 1.27
N VAL A 76 9.86 -14.14 0.61
CA VAL A 76 8.73 -13.27 0.92
C VAL A 76 7.40 -13.97 0.66
N GLY A 77 7.26 -14.68 -0.46
CA GLY A 77 6.04 -15.42 -0.81
C GLY A 77 5.68 -16.48 0.22
N ILE A 78 6.67 -17.29 0.66
CA ILE A 78 6.47 -18.31 1.69
C ILE A 78 6.05 -17.66 3.02
N LEU A 79 6.75 -16.62 3.47
CA LEU A 79 6.40 -15.90 4.70
C LEU A 79 5.00 -15.29 4.63
N MET A 80 4.62 -14.75 3.47
CA MET A 80 3.29 -14.23 3.22
C MET A 80 2.21 -15.30 3.36
N ILE A 81 2.38 -16.45 2.72
CA ILE A 81 1.41 -17.56 2.78
C ILE A 81 1.25 -18.05 4.23
N ILE A 82 2.35 -18.22 4.96
CA ILE A 82 2.34 -18.59 6.38
C ILE A 82 1.56 -17.53 7.17
N TYR A 83 1.90 -16.26 7.03
CA TYR A 83 1.26 -15.18 7.76
C TYR A 83 -0.26 -15.07 7.50
N VAL A 84 -0.69 -15.19 6.24
CA VAL A 84 -2.12 -15.13 5.86
C VAL A 84 -2.87 -16.35 6.37
N SER A 85 -2.26 -17.56 6.32
CA SER A 85 -2.91 -18.81 6.74
C SER A 85 -3.22 -18.86 8.25
N PHE A 86 -2.37 -18.26 9.07
CA PHE A 86 -2.51 -18.27 10.53
C PHE A 86 -3.09 -16.96 11.10
N GLY A 87 -2.98 -15.82 10.39
CA GLY A 87 -3.24 -14.50 10.95
C GLY A 87 -4.72 -14.14 11.16
N GLY A 88 -5.61 -14.56 10.30
CA GLY A 88 -7.03 -14.14 10.35
C GLY A 88 -7.24 -12.62 10.33
N MET A 89 -8.51 -12.15 10.34
CA MET A 89 -8.83 -10.71 10.23
C MET A 89 -8.45 -9.89 11.46
N ILE A 90 -8.58 -10.44 12.66
CA ILE A 90 -8.31 -9.71 13.92
C ILE A 90 -6.81 -9.48 14.09
N ALA A 91 -6.00 -10.53 13.90
CA ALA A 91 -4.54 -10.43 14.01
C ALA A 91 -3.97 -9.45 12.97
N THR A 92 -4.45 -9.49 11.73
CA THR A 92 -4.02 -8.55 10.69
C THR A 92 -4.38 -7.10 11.02
N THR A 93 -5.50 -6.84 11.71
CA THR A 93 -5.89 -5.50 12.13
C THR A 93 -4.94 -4.94 13.18
N TRP A 94 -4.58 -5.70 14.21
CA TRP A 94 -3.61 -5.27 15.23
C TRP A 94 -2.23 -4.98 14.64
N VAL A 95 -1.74 -5.86 13.77
CA VAL A 95 -0.46 -5.63 13.06
C VAL A 95 -0.52 -4.35 12.24
N GLN A 96 -1.65 -4.04 11.60
CA GLN A 96 -1.80 -2.80 10.83
C GLN A 96 -1.83 -1.54 11.70
N ILE A 97 -2.38 -1.59 12.91
CA ILE A 97 -2.34 -0.47 13.85
C ILE A 97 -0.91 -0.19 14.29
N ILE A 98 -0.21 -1.25 14.74
CA ILE A 98 1.19 -1.14 15.21
C ILE A 98 2.08 -0.62 14.08
N LYS A 99 1.99 -1.19 12.87
CA LYS A 99 2.80 -0.75 11.73
C LYS A 99 2.53 0.70 11.34
N ALA A 100 1.27 1.15 11.39
CA ALA A 100 0.93 2.52 11.02
C ALA A 100 1.58 3.52 11.97
N PHE A 101 1.59 3.22 13.28
CA PHE A 101 2.30 4.02 14.26
C PHE A 101 3.81 4.03 14.00
N LEU A 102 4.42 2.85 13.80
CA LEU A 102 5.85 2.74 13.54
C LEU A 102 6.27 3.40 12.23
N LEU A 103 5.43 3.32 11.19
CA LEU A 103 5.67 3.96 9.90
C LEU A 103 5.66 5.49 10.02
N ILE A 104 4.64 6.06 10.68
CA ILE A 104 4.55 7.50 10.89
C ILE A 104 5.70 7.98 11.77
N PHE A 105 6.01 7.26 12.85
CA PHE A 105 7.14 7.57 13.71
C PHE A 105 8.48 7.53 12.95
N GLY A 106 8.74 6.45 12.22
CA GLY A 106 9.96 6.29 11.44
C GLY A 106 10.13 7.38 10.36
N ALA A 107 9.05 7.67 9.62
CA ALA A 107 9.06 8.74 8.62
C ALA A 107 9.24 10.13 9.25
N SER A 108 8.67 10.37 10.44
CA SER A 108 8.85 11.64 11.17
C SER A 108 10.30 11.80 11.63
N VAL A 109 10.90 10.75 12.19
CA VAL A 109 12.31 10.75 12.59
C VAL A 109 13.23 10.94 11.38
N LEU A 110 12.96 10.24 10.28
CA LEU A 110 13.71 10.38 9.03
C LEU A 110 13.68 11.82 8.51
N SER A 111 12.47 12.40 8.44
CA SER A 111 12.29 13.79 8.02
C SER A 111 12.96 14.79 8.97
N PHE A 112 12.89 14.53 10.29
CA PHE A 112 13.57 15.33 11.29
C PHE A 112 15.09 15.30 11.10
N LEU A 113 15.69 14.13 10.90
CA LEU A 113 17.14 13.99 10.66
C LEU A 113 17.56 14.72 9.38
N VAL A 114 16.79 14.59 8.30
CA VAL A 114 17.05 15.34 7.06
C VAL A 114 17.00 16.84 7.32
N LEU A 115 15.92 17.37 7.91
CA LEU A 115 15.77 18.81 8.14
C LEU A 115 16.81 19.39 9.10
N LYS A 116 17.25 18.61 10.07
CA LYS A 116 18.31 19.02 11.02
C LYS A 116 19.58 19.46 10.29
N GLU A 117 20.00 18.73 9.25
CA GLU A 117 21.19 19.06 8.44
C GLU A 117 21.02 20.38 7.67
N PHE A 118 19.78 20.78 7.39
CA PHE A 118 19.44 22.04 6.70
C PHE A 118 18.95 23.14 7.66
N SER A 119 19.32 23.05 8.95
CA SER A 119 18.90 24.03 9.98
C SER A 119 17.38 24.22 10.05
N PHE A 120 16.60 23.16 9.80
CA PHE A 120 15.14 23.15 9.70
C PHE A 120 14.55 24.08 8.63
N SER A 121 15.35 24.45 7.63
CA SER A 121 14.91 25.26 6.48
C SER A 121 14.55 24.37 5.31
N LEU A 122 13.25 24.38 4.95
CA LEU A 122 12.76 23.67 3.77
C LEU A 122 13.32 24.30 2.47
N SER A 123 13.53 25.62 2.46
CA SER A 123 14.15 26.31 1.32
C SER A 123 15.56 25.80 1.06
N ASN A 124 16.40 25.73 2.11
CA ASN A 124 17.76 25.23 1.97
C ASN A 124 17.80 23.78 1.47
N LEU A 125 16.87 22.93 1.92
CA LEU A 125 16.76 21.56 1.44
C LEU A 125 16.40 21.50 -0.05
N ILE A 126 15.44 22.32 -0.48
CA ILE A 126 15.01 22.39 -1.89
C ILE A 126 16.13 22.92 -2.77
N ASP A 127 16.81 24.00 -2.36
CA ASP A 127 17.93 24.59 -3.09
C ASP A 127 19.08 23.59 -3.24
N ALA A 128 19.42 22.87 -2.18
CA ALA A 128 20.41 21.79 -2.23
C ALA A 128 19.99 20.65 -3.18
N ALA A 129 18.72 20.29 -3.20
CA ALA A 129 18.21 19.25 -4.10
C ALA A 129 18.25 19.70 -5.58
N ILE A 130 17.95 20.97 -5.85
CA ILE A 130 18.08 21.56 -7.20
C ILE A 130 19.54 21.47 -7.67
N LEU A 131 20.50 21.77 -6.80
CA LEU A 131 21.93 21.70 -7.12
C LEU A 131 22.43 20.26 -7.33
N ALA A 132 21.92 19.31 -6.54
CA ALA A 132 22.33 17.90 -6.60
C ALA A 132 21.73 17.13 -7.79
N HIS A 133 20.57 17.55 -8.31
CA HIS A 133 19.87 16.82 -9.34
C HIS A 133 20.27 17.26 -10.75
N LYS A 134 20.47 16.28 -11.67
CA LYS A 134 20.86 16.53 -13.07
C LYS A 134 19.90 17.46 -13.83
N SER A 135 18.63 17.48 -13.45
CA SER A 135 17.61 18.36 -14.07
C SER A 135 17.53 19.76 -13.41
N GLY A 136 18.32 20.05 -12.41
CA GLY A 136 18.32 21.35 -11.73
C GLY A 136 16.90 21.75 -11.26
N ILE A 137 16.55 23.03 -11.46
CA ILE A 137 15.24 23.60 -11.07
C ILE A 137 14.03 22.89 -11.69
N ASP A 138 14.25 22.15 -12.75
CA ASP A 138 13.17 21.41 -13.41
C ASP A 138 12.56 20.30 -12.55
N ILE A 139 13.21 19.89 -11.45
CA ILE A 139 12.62 18.95 -10.50
C ILE A 139 11.35 19.49 -9.81
N LEU A 140 11.20 20.81 -9.76
CA LEU A 140 10.02 21.47 -9.19
C LEU A 140 8.85 21.58 -10.17
N LYS A 141 9.07 21.34 -11.47
CA LYS A 141 8.02 21.42 -12.47
C LYS A 141 7.04 20.25 -12.36
N PRO A 142 5.73 20.49 -12.47
CA PRO A 142 4.74 19.43 -12.52
C PRO A 142 4.93 18.55 -13.77
N GLY A 143 4.41 17.32 -13.72
CA GLY A 143 4.35 16.46 -14.91
C GLY A 143 5.61 15.64 -15.22
N LYS A 144 6.66 15.69 -14.40
CA LYS A 144 7.88 14.91 -14.63
C LYS A 144 7.68 13.39 -14.59
N LEU A 145 6.73 12.91 -13.79
CA LEU A 145 6.42 11.48 -13.73
C LEU A 145 5.74 11.00 -15.02
N VAL A 146 4.86 11.84 -15.59
CA VAL A 146 4.12 11.55 -16.82
C VAL A 146 4.10 12.82 -17.64
N ALA A 147 4.90 12.87 -18.71
CA ALA A 147 5.07 14.07 -19.54
C ALA A 147 3.87 14.34 -20.47
N ASP A 148 3.17 13.29 -20.90
CA ASP A 148 1.98 13.43 -21.75
C ASP A 148 0.78 13.94 -20.94
N PRO A 149 0.14 15.06 -21.31
CA PRO A 149 -0.97 15.65 -20.55
C PRO A 149 -2.18 14.74 -20.37
N VAL A 150 -2.53 13.94 -21.38
CA VAL A 150 -3.68 13.02 -21.32
C VAL A 150 -3.39 11.91 -20.32
N SER A 151 -2.20 11.34 -20.36
CA SER A 151 -1.74 10.33 -19.41
C SER A 151 -1.65 10.88 -17.99
N ALA A 152 -1.22 12.14 -17.82
CA ALA A 152 -1.17 12.79 -16.49
C ALA A 152 -2.58 12.99 -15.89
N ILE A 153 -3.54 13.45 -16.71
CA ILE A 153 -4.95 13.58 -16.29
C ILE A 153 -5.54 12.20 -15.95
N SER A 154 -5.30 11.20 -16.80
CA SER A 154 -5.75 9.83 -16.60
C SER A 154 -5.19 9.25 -15.30
N LEU A 155 -3.89 9.42 -15.02
CA LEU A 155 -3.26 9.02 -13.78
C LEU A 155 -3.87 9.76 -12.57
N GLY A 156 -4.12 11.05 -12.67
CA GLY A 156 -4.79 11.85 -11.64
C GLY A 156 -6.17 11.30 -11.28
N ILE A 157 -6.99 11.03 -12.29
CA ILE A 157 -8.33 10.44 -12.12
C ILE A 157 -8.21 9.03 -11.51
N ALA A 158 -7.28 8.21 -11.99
CA ALA A 158 -7.05 6.86 -11.46
C ALA A 158 -6.63 6.90 -9.97
N LEU A 159 -5.76 7.80 -9.56
CA LEU A 159 -5.35 7.96 -8.16
C LEU A 159 -6.48 8.49 -7.27
N ILE A 160 -7.36 9.33 -7.80
CA ILE A 160 -8.49 9.88 -7.06
C ILE A 160 -9.60 8.84 -6.89
N LEU A 161 -10.07 8.24 -7.96
CA LEU A 161 -11.21 7.32 -7.95
C LEU A 161 -10.79 5.90 -7.59
N GLY A 162 -9.64 5.43 -8.08
CA GLY A 162 -9.13 4.09 -7.83
C GLY A 162 -8.92 3.84 -6.35
N THR A 163 -8.27 4.77 -5.63
CA THR A 163 -8.09 4.64 -4.17
C THR A 163 -9.43 4.54 -3.43
N ALA A 164 -10.46 5.28 -3.88
CA ALA A 164 -11.79 5.23 -3.29
C ALA A 164 -12.57 3.96 -3.63
N GLY A 165 -12.15 3.20 -4.65
CA GLY A 165 -12.78 1.96 -5.10
C GLY A 165 -12.07 0.68 -4.66
N LEU A 166 -10.96 0.75 -3.93
CA LEU A 166 -10.18 -0.44 -3.55
C LEU A 166 -10.96 -1.36 -2.60
N PRO A 167 -11.22 -2.62 -2.99
CA PRO A 167 -12.08 -3.53 -2.22
C PRO A 167 -11.60 -3.77 -0.79
N HIS A 168 -10.30 -3.97 -0.57
CA HIS A 168 -9.73 -4.23 0.74
C HIS A 168 -9.79 -3.02 1.69
N ILE A 169 -9.92 -1.80 1.16
CA ILE A 169 -10.17 -0.58 1.96
C ILE A 169 -11.65 -0.49 2.31
N LEU A 170 -12.52 -0.65 1.32
CA LEU A 170 -13.96 -0.52 1.48
C LEU A 170 -14.54 -1.55 2.46
N MET A 171 -14.06 -2.80 2.41
CA MET A 171 -14.49 -3.87 3.32
C MET A 171 -14.28 -3.52 4.80
N ARG A 172 -13.32 -2.66 5.15
CA ARG A 172 -13.06 -2.27 6.53
C ARG A 172 -14.15 -1.40 7.14
N PHE A 173 -14.90 -0.65 6.34
CA PHE A 173 -16.03 0.12 6.83
C PHE A 173 -17.20 -0.78 7.30
N PHE A 174 -17.23 -2.04 6.90
CA PHE A 174 -18.23 -2.98 7.43
C PHE A 174 -17.88 -3.52 8.82
N THR A 175 -16.62 -3.44 9.24
CA THR A 175 -16.16 -3.98 10.53
C THR A 175 -16.30 -3.01 11.70
N VAL A 176 -16.57 -1.72 11.45
CA VAL A 176 -16.80 -0.72 12.52
C VAL A 176 -18.25 -0.78 13.03
N PRO A 177 -18.53 -0.34 14.28
CA PRO A 177 -19.87 -0.49 14.89
C PRO A 177 -20.97 0.27 14.15
N ASP A 178 -20.74 1.52 13.77
CA ASP A 178 -21.74 2.42 13.22
C ASP A 178 -21.19 3.37 12.14
N ALA A 179 -22.08 4.11 11.49
CA ALA A 179 -21.74 5.05 10.41
C ALA A 179 -20.89 6.23 10.90
N LYS A 180 -21.11 6.70 12.14
CA LYS A 180 -20.31 7.77 12.74
C LYS A 180 -18.86 7.30 12.95
N SER A 181 -18.67 6.10 13.45
CA SER A 181 -17.36 5.46 13.59
C SER A 181 -16.66 5.26 12.24
N ALA A 182 -17.41 4.87 11.19
CA ALA A 182 -16.88 4.77 9.84
C ALA A 182 -16.35 6.12 9.33
N ARG A 183 -17.14 7.20 9.49
CA ARG A 183 -16.75 8.54 9.10
C ARG A 183 -15.55 9.05 9.90
N LEU A 184 -15.55 8.82 11.22
CA LEU A 184 -14.46 9.24 12.10
C LEU A 184 -13.16 8.51 11.76
N SER A 185 -13.21 7.20 11.48
CA SER A 185 -12.04 6.44 11.05
C SER A 185 -11.49 6.94 9.71
N ALA A 186 -12.35 7.27 8.76
CA ALA A 186 -11.94 7.87 7.49
C ALA A 186 -11.31 9.26 7.68
N PHE A 187 -11.80 10.07 8.63
CA PHE A 187 -11.21 11.35 8.97
C PHE A 187 -9.79 11.20 9.53
N TYR A 188 -9.60 10.33 10.51
CA TYR A 188 -8.26 10.06 11.06
C TYR A 188 -7.31 9.49 9.98
N ALA A 189 -7.79 8.54 9.17
CA ALA A 189 -6.99 8.01 8.08
C ALA A 189 -6.56 9.10 7.09
N THR A 190 -7.48 9.98 6.70
CA THR A 190 -7.18 11.11 5.80
C THR A 190 -6.15 12.05 6.40
N SER A 191 -6.25 12.36 7.70
CA SER A 191 -5.33 13.26 8.41
C SER A 191 -3.93 12.64 8.52
N PHE A 192 -3.82 11.38 8.93
CA PHE A 192 -2.53 10.70 9.05
C PHE A 192 -1.84 10.49 7.70
N ILE A 193 -2.62 10.17 6.66
CA ILE A 193 -2.10 10.01 5.30
C ILE A 193 -1.65 11.38 4.76
N GLY A 194 -2.40 12.45 5.01
CA GLY A 194 -2.01 13.82 4.65
C GLY A 194 -0.69 14.21 5.31
N TYR A 195 -0.56 13.97 6.62
CA TYR A 195 0.70 14.19 7.33
C TYR A 195 1.85 13.36 6.74
N PHE A 196 1.62 12.09 6.45
CA PHE A 196 2.64 11.23 5.84
C PHE A 196 3.08 11.74 4.46
N TYR A 197 2.18 12.29 3.63
CA TYR A 197 2.56 12.91 2.35
C TYR A 197 3.48 14.14 2.53
N LEU A 198 3.29 14.94 3.58
CA LEU A 198 4.21 16.03 3.90
C LEU A 198 5.61 15.49 4.25
N LEU A 199 5.67 14.41 5.03
CA LEU A 199 6.95 13.76 5.35
C LEU A 199 7.63 13.18 4.10
N THR A 200 6.89 12.53 3.21
CA THR A 200 7.45 11.96 1.97
C THR A 200 8.02 13.03 1.04
N PHE A 201 7.49 14.25 1.05
CA PHE A 201 8.07 15.38 0.33
C PHE A 201 9.48 15.71 0.86
N ILE A 202 9.64 15.83 2.18
CA ILE A 202 10.94 16.07 2.82
C ILE A 202 11.92 14.91 2.56
N ILE A 203 11.43 13.67 2.71
CA ILE A 203 12.22 12.46 2.46
C ILE A 203 12.69 12.39 1.01
N GLY A 204 11.81 12.74 0.06
CA GLY A 204 12.12 12.74 -1.37
C GLY A 204 13.22 13.71 -1.73
N PHE A 205 13.13 14.98 -1.27
CA PHE A 205 14.20 15.97 -1.49
C PHE A 205 15.49 15.58 -0.75
N GLY A 206 15.39 15.05 0.48
CA GLY A 206 16.54 14.51 1.18
C GLY A 206 17.21 13.38 0.41
N ALA A 207 16.44 12.44 -0.15
CA ALA A 207 16.98 11.36 -0.96
C ALA A 207 17.75 11.90 -2.20
N ILE A 208 17.24 12.93 -2.86
CA ILE A 208 17.94 13.56 -3.97
C ILE A 208 19.31 14.08 -3.52
N VAL A 209 19.37 14.80 -2.40
CA VAL A 209 20.63 15.39 -1.92
C VAL A 209 21.65 14.34 -1.51
N TYR A 210 21.24 13.36 -0.72
CA TYR A 210 22.17 12.39 -0.12
C TYR A 210 22.54 11.22 -1.03
N LEU A 211 21.68 10.87 -2.00
CA LEU A 211 21.84 9.63 -2.75
C LEU A 211 22.27 9.83 -4.20
N SER A 212 21.85 10.94 -4.86
CA SER A 212 22.01 11.09 -6.32
C SER A 212 23.45 11.09 -6.82
N ILE A 213 24.39 11.50 -5.99
CA ILE A 213 25.82 11.63 -6.33
C ILE A 213 26.72 10.70 -5.51
N ASN A 214 26.12 9.87 -4.64
CA ASN A 214 26.90 9.02 -3.76
C ASN A 214 27.05 7.60 -4.35
N PRO A 215 28.27 7.17 -4.72
CA PRO A 215 28.51 5.87 -5.35
C PRO A 215 28.15 4.67 -4.46
N ASN A 216 28.01 4.87 -3.14
CA ASN A 216 27.59 3.80 -2.23
C ASN A 216 26.11 3.42 -2.41
N TYR A 217 25.28 4.28 -3.03
CA TYR A 217 23.85 4.08 -3.21
C TYR A 217 23.44 4.03 -4.68
N THR A 218 24.36 4.29 -5.60
CA THR A 218 24.12 4.29 -7.04
C THR A 218 24.99 3.26 -7.74
N ASN A 219 24.43 2.64 -8.78
CA ASN A 219 25.18 1.76 -9.68
C ASN A 219 26.01 2.59 -10.70
N ALA A 220 26.78 1.92 -11.55
CA ALA A 220 27.62 2.55 -12.57
C ALA A 220 26.83 3.45 -13.57
N GLU A 221 25.53 3.21 -13.72
CA GLU A 221 24.63 3.97 -14.59
C GLU A 221 24.06 5.23 -13.88
N GLY A 222 24.35 5.43 -12.59
CA GLY A 222 23.85 6.53 -11.76
C GLY A 222 22.40 6.38 -11.33
N THR A 223 21.85 5.15 -11.38
CA THR A 223 20.54 4.82 -10.83
C THR A 223 20.68 4.23 -9.42
N LEU A 224 19.65 4.39 -8.59
CA LEU A 224 19.67 3.85 -7.22
C LEU A 224 19.70 2.31 -7.23
N ILE A 225 20.56 1.75 -6.38
CA ILE A 225 20.61 0.30 -6.16
C ILE A 225 19.24 -0.19 -5.64
N GLY A 226 18.65 -1.18 -6.31
CA GLY A 226 17.33 -1.72 -6.00
C GLY A 226 16.16 -0.83 -6.43
N SER A 227 16.38 0.14 -7.31
CA SER A 227 15.40 1.08 -7.86
C SER A 227 15.03 2.25 -6.94
N ASN A 228 14.25 3.19 -7.47
CA ASN A 228 13.77 4.36 -6.72
C ASN A 228 12.88 3.99 -5.51
N ASN A 229 12.33 2.78 -5.49
CA ASN A 229 11.54 2.28 -4.36
C ASN A 229 12.38 2.14 -3.08
N MET A 230 13.70 2.02 -3.21
CA MET A 230 14.62 1.88 -2.08
C MET A 230 15.16 3.22 -1.57
N ALA A 231 14.73 4.35 -2.13
CA ALA A 231 15.25 5.68 -1.75
C ALA A 231 15.14 5.97 -0.24
N ALA A 232 13.99 5.68 0.38
CA ALA A 232 13.80 5.90 1.82
C ALA A 232 14.67 4.97 2.68
N ILE A 233 14.95 3.75 2.21
CA ILE A 233 15.82 2.76 2.88
C ILE A 233 17.27 3.26 2.85
N HIS A 234 17.78 3.63 1.68
CA HIS A 234 19.13 4.18 1.53
C HIS A 234 19.30 5.50 2.30
N LEU A 235 18.29 6.38 2.24
CA LEU A 235 18.32 7.63 3.00
C LEU A 235 18.38 7.38 4.50
N SER A 236 17.65 6.39 5.03
CA SER A 236 17.70 6.05 6.45
C SER A 236 19.10 5.60 6.88
N HIS A 237 19.82 4.90 6.02
CA HIS A 237 21.23 4.57 6.24
C HIS A 237 22.13 5.82 6.21
N ALA A 238 21.94 6.68 5.21
CA ALA A 238 22.76 7.86 5.01
C ALA A 238 22.69 8.85 6.20
N VAL A 239 21.50 9.04 6.79
CA VAL A 239 21.31 10.04 7.87
C VAL A 239 21.23 9.44 9.27
N GLY A 240 20.98 8.15 9.42
CA GLY A 240 20.78 7.49 10.72
C GLY A 240 21.62 6.23 10.96
N GLY A 241 22.46 5.86 9.98
CA GLY A 241 23.36 4.69 10.08
C GLY A 241 22.62 3.35 10.11
N ASN A 242 23.35 2.29 10.46
CA ASN A 242 22.89 0.91 10.37
C ASN A 242 21.67 0.59 11.27
N ILE A 243 21.60 1.18 12.46
CA ILE A 243 20.49 0.92 13.41
C ILE A 243 19.19 1.47 12.83
N PHE A 244 19.23 2.68 12.27
CA PHE A 244 18.05 3.30 11.70
C PHE A 244 17.67 2.66 10.36
N LEU A 245 18.63 2.23 9.55
CA LEU A 245 18.40 1.37 8.39
C LEU A 245 17.62 0.12 8.79
N GLY A 246 18.07 -0.62 9.80
CA GLY A 246 17.39 -1.82 10.28
C GLY A 246 15.95 -1.54 10.75
N PHE A 247 15.73 -0.46 11.48
CA PHE A 247 14.41 -0.04 11.94
C PHE A 247 13.47 0.27 10.78
N ILE A 248 13.87 1.14 9.85
CA ILE A 248 13.04 1.54 8.70
C ILE A 248 12.76 0.34 7.79
N SER A 249 13.75 -0.52 7.57
CA SER A 249 13.59 -1.74 6.77
C SER A 249 12.61 -2.73 7.40
N ALA A 250 12.67 -2.94 8.70
CA ALA A 250 11.73 -3.79 9.43
C ALA A 250 10.29 -3.23 9.35
N VAL A 251 10.12 -1.92 9.51
CA VAL A 251 8.82 -1.25 9.39
C VAL A 251 8.29 -1.34 7.95
N ALA A 252 9.14 -1.15 6.94
CA ALA A 252 8.77 -1.29 5.53
C ALA A 252 8.32 -2.72 5.24
N PHE A 253 9.07 -3.73 5.66
CA PHE A 253 8.74 -5.13 5.47
C PHE A 253 7.42 -5.52 6.17
N ALA A 254 7.24 -5.13 7.43
CA ALA A 254 5.99 -5.35 8.16
C ALA A 254 4.81 -4.67 7.47
N THR A 255 5.03 -3.50 6.85
CA THR A 255 4.02 -2.77 6.09
C THR A 255 3.60 -3.54 4.84
N ILE A 256 4.54 -4.07 4.08
CA ILE A 256 4.27 -4.88 2.89
C ILE A 256 3.47 -6.14 3.28
N LEU A 257 3.94 -6.91 4.26
CA LEU A 257 3.24 -8.12 4.72
C LEU A 257 1.80 -7.84 5.16
N ALA A 258 1.56 -6.75 5.87
CA ALA A 258 0.22 -6.39 6.31
C ALA A 258 -0.71 -5.95 5.15
N VAL A 259 -0.19 -5.30 4.11
CA VAL A 259 -0.96 -4.95 2.89
C VAL A 259 -1.28 -6.22 2.11
N VAL A 260 -0.29 -7.05 1.88
CA VAL A 260 -0.43 -8.33 1.17
C VAL A 260 -1.49 -9.21 1.82
N SER A 261 -1.47 -9.34 3.16
CA SER A 261 -2.49 -10.13 3.87
C SER A 261 -3.91 -9.59 3.68
N GLY A 262 -4.07 -8.26 3.72
CA GLY A 262 -5.38 -7.62 3.49
C GLY A 262 -5.90 -7.85 2.07
N LEU A 263 -5.02 -7.77 1.08
CA LEU A 263 -5.34 -8.04 -0.32
C LEU A 263 -5.73 -9.50 -0.54
N THR A 264 -4.94 -10.43 -0.02
CA THR A 264 -5.19 -11.87 -0.15
C THR A 264 -6.53 -12.26 0.51
N LEU A 265 -6.83 -11.70 1.69
CA LEU A 265 -8.13 -11.92 2.35
C LEU A 265 -9.29 -11.35 1.53
N ALA A 266 -9.13 -10.18 0.92
CA ALA A 266 -10.16 -9.60 0.04
C ALA A 266 -10.39 -10.46 -1.21
N GLY A 267 -9.33 -10.96 -1.84
CA GLY A 267 -9.42 -11.89 -2.95
C GLY A 267 -10.06 -13.22 -2.56
N ALA A 268 -9.64 -13.79 -1.43
CA ALA A 268 -10.22 -15.03 -0.91
C ALA A 268 -11.72 -14.91 -0.59
N SER A 269 -12.14 -13.76 -0.05
CA SER A 269 -13.55 -13.46 0.20
C SER A 269 -14.35 -13.33 -1.10
N ALA A 270 -13.78 -12.75 -2.16
CA ALA A 270 -14.41 -12.68 -3.47
C ALA A 270 -14.63 -14.08 -4.07
N VAL A 271 -13.65 -15.00 -3.93
CA VAL A 271 -13.82 -16.39 -4.39
C VAL A 271 -14.77 -17.18 -3.50
N GLY A 272 -14.50 -17.21 -2.18
CA GLY A 272 -15.26 -18.05 -1.25
C GLY A 272 -16.70 -17.60 -1.09
N ARG A 273 -16.90 -16.32 -0.80
CA ARG A 273 -18.24 -15.79 -0.54
C ARG A 273 -18.99 -15.46 -1.85
N ASP A 274 -18.40 -14.61 -2.70
CA ASP A 274 -19.15 -14.09 -3.83
C ASP A 274 -19.34 -15.14 -4.94
N LEU A 275 -18.27 -15.84 -5.33
CA LEU A 275 -18.35 -16.85 -6.39
C LEU A 275 -18.89 -18.19 -5.86
N TYR A 276 -18.27 -18.78 -4.82
CA TYR A 276 -18.64 -20.10 -4.37
C TYR A 276 -20.01 -20.11 -3.68
N VAL A 277 -20.26 -19.26 -2.68
CA VAL A 277 -21.54 -19.27 -1.94
C VAL A 277 -22.67 -18.75 -2.82
N TYR A 278 -22.54 -17.55 -3.36
CA TYR A 278 -23.69 -16.89 -4.01
C TYR A 278 -23.87 -17.27 -5.47
N VAL A 279 -22.79 -17.44 -6.25
CA VAL A 279 -22.94 -17.77 -7.69
C VAL A 279 -23.14 -19.27 -7.89
N LEU A 280 -22.26 -20.11 -7.31
CA LEU A 280 -22.31 -21.56 -7.54
C LEU A 280 -23.39 -22.25 -6.69
N ASN A 281 -23.58 -21.83 -5.43
CA ASN A 281 -24.49 -22.49 -4.49
C ASN A 281 -25.77 -21.68 -4.19
N ASN A 282 -26.05 -20.60 -4.94
CA ASN A 282 -27.25 -19.77 -4.79
C ASN A 282 -27.52 -19.31 -3.33
N GLY A 283 -26.47 -19.01 -2.59
CA GLY A 283 -26.52 -18.55 -1.19
C GLY A 283 -26.76 -19.66 -0.15
N LYS A 284 -26.70 -20.94 -0.52
CA LYS A 284 -27.01 -22.10 0.33
C LYS A 284 -25.78 -22.92 0.73
N ALA A 285 -24.58 -22.36 0.68
CA ALA A 285 -23.38 -23.11 1.06
C ALA A 285 -23.23 -23.21 2.58
N ASP A 286 -22.63 -24.33 3.04
CA ASP A 286 -22.23 -24.55 4.43
C ASP A 286 -21.04 -23.62 4.77
N GLU A 287 -21.10 -22.99 5.95
CA GLU A 287 -20.08 -22.09 6.46
C GLU A 287 -18.69 -22.74 6.52
N LYS A 288 -18.60 -24.03 6.90
CA LYS A 288 -17.34 -24.78 6.92
C LYS A 288 -16.73 -24.90 5.52
N LYS A 289 -17.58 -25.11 4.50
CA LYS A 289 -17.14 -25.19 3.10
C LYS A 289 -16.72 -23.82 2.56
N GLU A 290 -17.45 -22.74 2.92
CA GLU A 290 -17.06 -21.37 2.60
C GLU A 290 -15.66 -21.04 3.14
N LEU A 291 -15.42 -21.35 4.43
CA LEU A 291 -14.11 -21.15 5.07
C LEU A 291 -13.01 -21.99 4.41
N PHE A 292 -13.29 -23.22 4.05
CA PHE A 292 -12.35 -24.10 3.37
C PHE A 292 -11.96 -23.56 1.99
N VAL A 293 -12.96 -23.18 1.17
CA VAL A 293 -12.72 -22.58 -0.15
C VAL A 293 -11.94 -21.26 -0.02
N SER A 294 -12.30 -20.42 0.95
CA SER A 294 -11.57 -19.18 1.20
C SER A 294 -10.10 -19.41 1.60
N LYS A 295 -9.80 -20.41 2.42
CA LYS A 295 -8.41 -20.78 2.79
C LYS A 295 -7.60 -21.27 1.59
N ILE A 296 -8.17 -22.17 0.78
CA ILE A 296 -7.51 -22.63 -0.45
C ILE A 296 -7.27 -21.46 -1.40
N SER A 297 -8.27 -20.60 -1.58
CA SER A 297 -8.15 -19.41 -2.43
C SER A 297 -7.07 -18.46 -1.94
N SER A 298 -6.91 -18.30 -0.61
CA SER A 298 -5.83 -17.47 -0.05
C SER A 298 -4.45 -18.01 -0.42
N VAL A 299 -4.27 -19.33 -0.38
CA VAL A 299 -3.00 -19.96 -0.77
C VAL A 299 -2.76 -19.81 -2.28
N LEU A 300 -3.77 -20.09 -3.11
CA LEU A 300 -3.67 -19.98 -4.57
C LEU A 300 -3.39 -18.54 -5.05
N ILE A 301 -3.95 -17.54 -4.37
CA ILE A 301 -3.69 -16.12 -4.66
C ILE A 301 -2.27 -15.74 -4.22
N GLY A 302 -1.74 -16.42 -3.21
CA GLY A 302 -0.40 -16.17 -2.68
C GLY A 302 0.74 -16.81 -3.47
N ILE A 303 0.43 -17.81 -4.32
CA ILE A 303 1.37 -18.46 -5.25
C ILE A 303 1.42 -17.69 -6.57
#